data_2b1575bab046a14f2d69848a0aa59e60
#
_entry.id   2b1575bab046a14f2d69848a0aa59e60
#
_cell.length_a   1.000
_cell.length_b   1.000
_cell.length_c   1.000
_cell.angle_alpha   90.00
_cell.angle_beta   90.00
_cell.angle_gamma   90.00
#
_symmetry.space_group_name_H-M   'P 1'
#
loop_
_entity.id
_entity.type
_entity.pdbx_description
1 polymer ?
#
loop_
_entity_poly.entity_id
_entity_poly.type
_entity_poly.pdbx_seq_one_letter_code
_entity_poly.pdbx_strand_id
1 'polypeptide(L)'
;KRQIVLCMITLVNILIESYRENRKISFSNYRIRDGRIKKDARIVMISDLHNASYGDHNEKLIRAVKVINPDFVLVAGDVIVGKPGLSVDTGVDFLNALGSNFPVYVGKGNHEMRTSIYDKYGDMWTKLYEGTQKSVHWLINDSVYLDDYNITVYGLDIKPEYYQRFKKLYMDKSYLKGELNVPDKSKYNILILSLIHISEP
;
A
#
# COMPACT_ATOMS: atom_id res chain seq x y z
N LYS A 1 11.00 43.34 17.52
CA LYS A 1 9.82 43.27 16.65
C LYS A 1 10.19 42.77 15.22
N ARG A 2 11.19 43.39 14.54
CA ARG A 2 11.60 43.02 13.16
C ARG A 2 12.09 41.55 13.04
N GLN A 3 12.85 41.06 14.03
CA GLN A 3 13.31 39.67 14.05
C GLN A 3 12.16 38.68 14.24
N ILE A 4 11.18 39.00 15.08
CA ILE A 4 9.99 38.14 15.28
C ILE A 4 9.20 38.01 13.98
N VAL A 5 9.00 39.10 13.25
CA VAL A 5 8.31 39.10 11.95
C VAL A 5 9.07 38.25 10.93
N LEU A 6 10.41 38.37 10.88
CA LEU A 6 11.22 37.55 9.98
C LEU A 6 11.13 36.05 10.31
N CYS A 7 11.20 35.66 11.58
CA CYS A 7 11.02 34.28 12.02
C CYS A 7 9.62 33.75 11.67
N MET A 8 8.58 34.53 11.81
CA MET A 8 7.21 34.15 11.43
C MET A 8 7.10 33.91 9.92
N ILE A 9 7.67 34.79 9.10
CA ILE A 9 7.67 34.62 7.63
C ILE A 9 8.41 33.35 7.23
N THR A 10 9.57 33.09 7.82
CA THR A 10 10.36 31.89 7.57
C THR A 10 9.57 30.62 7.95
N LEU A 11 8.93 30.61 9.13
CA LEU A 11 8.11 29.50 9.58
C LEU A 11 6.94 29.23 8.62
N VAL A 12 6.23 30.28 8.21
CA VAL A 12 5.12 30.17 7.24
C VAL A 12 5.61 29.60 5.91
N ASN A 13 6.76 30.06 5.39
CA ASN A 13 7.34 29.51 4.16
C ASN A 13 7.72 28.03 4.30
N ILE A 14 8.30 27.62 5.42
CA ILE A 14 8.62 26.21 5.72
C ILE A 14 7.33 25.37 5.73
N LEU A 15 6.27 25.85 6.37
CA LEU A 15 4.98 25.14 6.42
C LEU A 15 4.34 25.02 5.03
N ILE A 16 4.38 26.10 4.23
CA ILE A 16 3.88 26.09 2.85
C ILE A 16 4.67 25.09 2.00
N GLU A 17 5.99 25.10 2.08
CA GLU A 17 6.83 24.20 1.31
C GLU A 17 6.65 22.75 1.76
N SER A 18 6.60 22.48 3.06
CA SER A 18 6.26 21.16 3.61
C SER A 18 4.90 20.65 3.09
N TYR A 19 3.89 21.54 3.07
CA TYR A 19 2.57 21.21 2.53
C TYR A 19 2.61 20.89 1.03
N ARG A 20 3.37 21.65 0.25
CA ARG A 20 3.55 21.43 -1.19
C ARG A 20 4.29 20.12 -1.49
N GLU A 21 5.39 19.85 -0.79
CA GLU A 21 6.17 18.62 -0.96
C GLU A 21 5.36 17.36 -0.60
N ASN A 22 4.57 17.41 0.48
CA ASN A 22 3.69 16.31 0.87
C ASN A 22 2.57 16.00 -0.14
N ARG A 23 2.33 16.90 -1.10
CA ARG A 23 1.34 16.70 -2.19
C ARG A 23 1.98 16.46 -3.56
N LYS A 24 3.27 16.32 -3.61
CA LYS A 24 4.01 16.07 -4.84
C LYS A 24 4.13 14.56 -5.07
N ILE A 25 3.68 14.12 -6.23
CA ILE A 25 3.88 12.73 -6.65
C ILE A 25 5.30 12.61 -7.17
N SER A 26 6.10 11.74 -6.56
CA SER A 26 7.44 11.38 -7.01
C SER A 26 7.47 9.92 -7.43
N PHE A 27 8.33 9.61 -8.39
CA PHE A 27 8.48 8.26 -8.92
C PHE A 27 9.90 7.78 -8.70
N SER A 28 10.03 6.56 -8.16
CA SER A 28 11.29 5.83 -8.11
C SER A 28 11.20 4.65 -9.07
N ASN A 29 12.23 4.49 -9.91
CA ASN A 29 12.28 3.41 -10.88
C ASN A 29 13.32 2.37 -10.48
N TYR A 30 12.90 1.11 -10.46
CA TYR A 30 13.76 -0.03 -10.21
C TYR A 30 13.68 -1.00 -11.38
N ARG A 31 14.80 -1.61 -11.75
CA ARG A 31 14.83 -2.66 -12.74
C ARG A 31 15.35 -3.94 -12.11
N ILE A 32 14.52 -4.96 -12.12
CA ILE A 32 14.83 -6.31 -11.64
C ILE A 32 14.99 -7.22 -12.85
N ARG A 33 16.06 -8.03 -12.86
CA ARG A 33 16.30 -9.05 -13.87
C ARG A 33 16.42 -10.40 -13.18
N ASP A 34 15.61 -11.35 -13.61
CA ASP A 34 15.62 -12.71 -13.08
C ASP A 34 15.23 -13.70 -14.21
N GLY A 35 16.00 -14.76 -14.37
CA GLY A 35 15.78 -15.74 -15.43
C GLY A 35 14.48 -16.55 -15.33
N ARG A 36 13.77 -16.44 -14.21
CA ARG A 36 12.46 -17.06 -14.01
C ARG A 36 11.32 -16.27 -14.64
N ILE A 37 11.50 -14.97 -14.87
CA ILE A 37 10.49 -14.10 -15.48
C ILE A 37 10.42 -14.41 -16.98
N LYS A 38 9.24 -14.83 -17.45
CA LYS A 38 9.03 -15.23 -18.86
C LYS A 38 8.87 -14.04 -19.81
N LYS A 39 8.32 -12.93 -19.33
CA LYS A 39 7.99 -11.74 -20.11
C LYS A 39 8.25 -10.50 -19.27
N ASP A 40 8.75 -9.45 -19.91
CA ASP A 40 8.91 -8.15 -19.25
C ASP A 40 7.56 -7.66 -18.70
N ALA A 41 7.55 -7.26 -17.45
CA ALA A 41 6.39 -6.68 -16.79
C ALA A 41 6.71 -5.29 -16.25
N ARG A 42 5.84 -4.34 -16.49
CA ARG A 42 5.86 -3.03 -15.85
C ARG A 42 4.89 -3.03 -14.69
N ILE A 43 5.42 -2.87 -13.50
CA ILE A 43 4.68 -2.95 -12.25
C ILE A 43 4.72 -1.58 -11.58
N VAL A 44 3.58 -1.06 -11.15
CA VAL A 44 3.51 0.09 -10.25
C VAL A 44 3.23 -0.42 -8.85
N MET A 45 4.01 0.03 -7.87
CA MET A 45 3.76 -0.22 -6.46
C MET A 45 3.36 1.08 -5.76
N ILE A 46 2.28 1.01 -4.97
CA ILE A 46 1.75 2.12 -4.18
C ILE A 46 1.62 1.63 -2.74
N SER A 47 2.00 2.45 -1.77
CA SER A 47 1.81 2.18 -0.35
C SER A 47 1.49 3.46 0.40
N ASP A 48 0.94 3.32 1.63
CA ASP A 48 0.82 4.40 2.60
C ASP A 48 0.06 5.64 2.07
N LEU A 49 -1.07 5.42 1.37
CA LEU A 49 -1.91 6.51 0.89
C LEU A 49 -2.55 7.30 2.04
N HIS A 50 -2.92 6.58 3.14
CA HIS A 50 -3.45 7.18 4.37
C HIS A 50 -4.54 8.24 4.13
N ASN A 51 -5.56 7.90 3.31
CA ASN A 51 -6.62 8.83 2.89
C ASN A 51 -6.11 10.11 2.20
N ALA A 52 -4.85 10.17 1.77
CA ALA A 52 -4.36 11.31 1.00
C ALA A 52 -5.10 11.41 -0.34
N SER A 53 -5.37 12.64 -0.77
CA SER A 53 -6.00 12.91 -2.05
C SER A 53 -5.08 13.77 -2.92
N TYR A 54 -4.73 13.22 -4.08
CA TYR A 54 -3.93 13.89 -5.11
C TYR A 54 -4.84 14.39 -6.23
N GLY A 55 -5.45 15.55 -6.01
CA GLY A 55 -6.53 16.07 -6.84
C GLY A 55 -7.89 15.55 -6.40
N ASP A 56 -8.94 15.88 -7.14
CA ASP A 56 -10.29 15.38 -6.87
C ASP A 56 -10.34 13.86 -7.11
N HIS A 57 -10.90 13.09 -6.15
CA HIS A 57 -10.94 11.61 -6.21
C HIS A 57 -9.61 10.94 -6.64
N ASN A 58 -8.47 11.51 -6.24
CA ASN A 58 -7.13 11.02 -6.63
C ASN A 58 -6.83 11.04 -8.15
N GLU A 59 -7.52 11.86 -8.92
CA GLU A 59 -7.39 11.91 -10.39
C GLU A 59 -5.95 12.11 -10.88
N LYS A 60 -5.15 12.91 -10.15
CA LYS A 60 -3.74 13.16 -10.51
C LYS A 60 -2.88 11.91 -10.36
N LEU A 61 -3.10 11.16 -9.28
CA LEU A 61 -2.39 9.91 -9.05
C LEU A 61 -2.81 8.84 -10.07
N ILE A 62 -4.11 8.69 -10.31
CA ILE A 62 -4.63 7.76 -11.33
C ILE A 62 -4.09 8.12 -12.72
N ARG A 63 -4.06 9.40 -13.10
CA ARG A 63 -3.51 9.86 -14.37
C ARG A 63 -2.01 9.54 -14.49
N ALA A 64 -1.26 9.72 -13.40
CA ALA A 64 0.15 9.40 -13.36
C ALA A 64 0.41 7.90 -13.57
N VAL A 65 -0.39 7.03 -12.94
CA VAL A 65 -0.34 5.57 -13.17
C VAL A 65 -0.71 5.22 -14.62
N LYS A 66 -1.73 5.87 -15.20
CA LYS A 66 -2.12 5.67 -16.60
C LYS A 66 -1.00 6.03 -17.58
N VAL A 67 -0.25 7.09 -17.32
CA VAL A 67 0.91 7.49 -18.17
C VAL A 67 2.00 6.41 -18.12
N ILE A 68 2.23 5.79 -16.96
CA ILE A 68 3.17 4.67 -16.82
C ILE A 68 2.69 3.45 -17.59
N ASN A 69 1.37 3.24 -17.68
CA ASN A 69 0.72 2.10 -18.33
C ASN A 69 1.27 0.76 -17.83
N PRO A 70 1.08 0.44 -16.54
CA PRO A 70 1.57 -0.82 -15.97
C PRO A 70 0.77 -2.02 -16.46
N ASP A 71 1.40 -3.19 -16.46
CA ASP A 71 0.72 -4.46 -16.70
C ASP A 71 -0.17 -4.84 -15.50
N PHE A 72 0.26 -4.48 -14.29
CA PHE A 72 -0.52 -4.59 -13.07
C PHE A 72 0.00 -3.65 -11.98
N VAL A 73 -0.83 -3.43 -10.96
CA VAL A 73 -0.53 -2.56 -9.82
C VAL A 73 -0.52 -3.37 -8.54
N LEU A 74 0.48 -3.13 -7.70
CA LEU A 74 0.59 -3.68 -6.35
C LEU A 74 0.30 -2.56 -5.34
N VAL A 75 -0.59 -2.80 -4.39
CA VAL A 75 -0.87 -1.87 -3.30
C VAL A 75 -0.46 -2.53 -1.98
N ALA A 76 0.57 -1.98 -1.34
CA ALA A 76 1.18 -2.57 -0.15
C ALA A 76 0.54 -2.07 1.16
N GLY A 77 -0.78 -1.92 1.16
CA GLY A 77 -1.57 -1.55 2.34
C GLY A 77 -1.50 -0.09 2.73
N ASP A 78 -2.09 0.21 3.89
CA ASP A 78 -2.21 1.53 4.50
C ASP A 78 -2.86 2.57 3.54
N VAL A 79 -3.88 2.11 2.79
CA VAL A 79 -4.69 2.95 1.91
C VAL A 79 -5.52 3.93 2.71
N ILE A 80 -6.04 3.48 3.87
CA ILE A 80 -6.86 4.27 4.78
C ILE A 80 -6.11 4.64 6.05
N VAL A 81 -6.61 5.63 6.77
CA VAL A 81 -6.22 5.90 8.16
C VAL A 81 -7.18 5.17 9.08
N GLY A 82 -6.71 4.12 9.75
CA GLY A 82 -7.47 3.41 10.79
C GLY A 82 -7.64 4.28 12.03
N LYS A 83 -8.57 5.22 11.99
CA LYS A 83 -8.96 6.08 13.12
C LYS A 83 -10.48 6.07 13.23
N PRO A 84 -11.04 5.76 14.44
CA PRO A 84 -12.48 5.72 14.63
C PRO A 84 -13.17 7.00 14.15
N GLY A 85 -14.28 6.84 13.42
CA GLY A 85 -15.10 7.96 12.90
C GLY A 85 -14.59 8.61 11.62
N LEU A 86 -13.45 8.20 11.07
CA LEU A 86 -13.03 8.64 9.73
C LEU A 86 -13.72 7.81 8.65
N SER A 87 -14.05 8.48 7.53
CA SER A 87 -14.54 7.80 6.33
C SER A 87 -13.43 7.02 5.64
N VAL A 88 -13.80 5.93 4.99
CA VAL A 88 -12.96 5.11 4.11
C VAL A 88 -13.18 5.42 2.63
N ASP A 89 -14.09 6.34 2.31
CA ASP A 89 -14.56 6.61 0.94
C ASP A 89 -13.42 6.99 0.00
N THR A 90 -12.47 7.80 0.45
CA THR A 90 -11.27 8.14 -0.35
C THR A 90 -10.47 6.90 -0.78
N GLY A 91 -10.33 5.93 0.12
CA GLY A 91 -9.67 4.65 -0.18
C GLY A 91 -10.49 3.78 -1.13
N VAL A 92 -11.81 3.73 -0.93
CA VAL A 92 -12.74 2.99 -1.79
C VAL A 92 -12.72 3.57 -3.20
N ASP A 93 -12.87 4.88 -3.36
CA ASP A 93 -12.86 5.57 -4.66
C ASP A 93 -11.53 5.33 -5.39
N PHE A 94 -10.43 5.45 -4.67
CA PHE A 94 -9.09 5.25 -5.22
C PHE A 94 -8.89 3.83 -5.74
N LEU A 95 -9.20 2.81 -4.94
CA LEU A 95 -9.03 1.41 -5.34
C LEU A 95 -9.95 1.04 -6.50
N ASN A 96 -11.20 1.51 -6.49
CA ASN A 96 -12.13 1.29 -7.60
C ASN A 96 -11.66 1.97 -8.88
N ALA A 97 -11.14 3.20 -8.79
CA ALA A 97 -10.58 3.91 -9.93
C ALA A 97 -9.35 3.22 -10.51
N LEU A 98 -8.47 2.64 -9.67
CA LEU A 98 -7.35 1.81 -10.13
C LEU A 98 -7.85 0.52 -10.79
N GLY A 99 -8.72 -0.23 -10.12
CA GLY A 99 -9.23 -1.52 -10.58
C GLY A 99 -10.04 -1.43 -11.87
N SER A 100 -10.66 -0.27 -12.14
CA SER A 100 -11.34 -0.01 -13.42
C SER A 100 -10.38 0.15 -14.60
N ASN A 101 -9.08 0.31 -14.36
CA ASN A 101 -8.09 0.57 -15.41
C ASN A 101 -7.01 -0.51 -15.50
N PHE A 102 -6.72 -1.22 -14.41
CA PHE A 102 -5.61 -2.17 -14.31
C PHE A 102 -5.98 -3.36 -13.43
N PRO A 103 -5.35 -4.53 -13.62
CA PRO A 103 -5.31 -5.57 -12.59
C PRO A 103 -4.60 -5.02 -11.34
N VAL A 104 -5.27 -5.06 -10.18
CA VAL A 104 -4.76 -4.52 -8.92
C VAL A 104 -4.75 -5.60 -7.85
N TYR A 105 -3.61 -5.78 -7.20
CA TYR A 105 -3.41 -6.71 -6.08
C TYR A 105 -3.08 -5.94 -4.82
N VAL A 106 -3.88 -6.13 -3.78
CA VAL A 106 -3.84 -5.32 -2.55
C VAL A 106 -3.49 -6.21 -1.36
N GLY A 107 -2.42 -5.87 -0.66
CA GLY A 107 -2.12 -6.42 0.66
C GLY A 107 -2.71 -5.55 1.77
N LYS A 108 -2.99 -6.13 2.94
CA LYS A 108 -3.39 -5.38 4.13
C LYS A 108 -2.21 -4.69 4.77
N GLY A 109 -2.38 -3.42 5.13
CA GLY A 109 -1.47 -2.70 5.99
C GLY A 109 -1.89 -2.77 7.47
N ASN A 110 -1.12 -2.13 8.33
CA ASN A 110 -1.42 -2.11 9.75
C ASN A 110 -2.70 -1.31 10.09
N HIS A 111 -3.08 -0.36 9.24
CA HIS A 111 -4.32 0.39 9.40
C HIS A 111 -5.52 -0.47 9.05
N GLU A 112 -5.49 -1.18 7.94
CA GLU A 112 -6.52 -2.15 7.54
C GLU A 112 -6.64 -3.28 8.57
N MET A 113 -5.53 -3.83 9.05
CA MET A 113 -5.51 -4.86 10.08
C MET A 113 -6.22 -4.39 11.36
N ARG A 114 -5.91 -3.18 11.85
CA ARG A 114 -6.58 -2.64 13.05
C ARG A 114 -8.08 -2.50 12.86
N THR A 115 -8.52 -2.01 11.70
CA THR A 115 -9.94 -1.82 11.40
C THR A 115 -10.70 -3.13 11.25
N SER A 116 -10.00 -4.23 10.93
CA SER A 116 -10.62 -5.56 10.80
C SER A 116 -10.71 -6.35 12.12
N ILE A 117 -9.95 -5.96 13.15
CA ILE A 117 -9.83 -6.76 14.38
C ILE A 117 -10.51 -6.06 15.58
N TYR A 118 -10.44 -4.72 15.67
CA TYR A 118 -10.90 -4.02 16.87
C TYR A 118 -12.23 -3.33 16.66
N ASP A 119 -13.24 -3.66 17.49
CA ASP A 119 -14.63 -3.16 17.42
C ASP A 119 -14.75 -1.62 17.43
N LYS A 120 -13.80 -0.93 18.05
CA LYS A 120 -13.79 0.54 18.09
C LYS A 120 -13.74 1.23 16.73
N TYR A 121 -13.41 0.52 15.67
CA TYR A 121 -13.38 1.04 14.30
C TYR A 121 -14.70 0.81 13.55
N GLY A 122 -15.67 0.12 14.18
CA GLY A 122 -16.97 -0.16 13.57
C GLY A 122 -16.83 -0.97 12.28
N ASP A 123 -17.51 -0.52 11.24
CA ASP A 123 -17.60 -1.18 9.94
C ASP A 123 -16.57 -0.69 8.88
N MET A 124 -15.52 0.03 9.31
CA MET A 124 -14.54 0.60 8.39
C MET A 124 -13.92 -0.44 7.45
N TRP A 125 -13.50 -1.59 7.99
CA TRP A 125 -12.95 -2.68 7.19
C TRP A 125 -13.97 -3.26 6.22
N THR A 126 -15.16 -3.57 6.72
CA THR A 126 -16.25 -4.13 5.90
C THR A 126 -16.60 -3.21 4.72
N LYS A 127 -16.74 -1.91 4.98
CA LYS A 127 -16.99 -0.91 3.93
C LYS A 127 -15.87 -0.84 2.90
N LEU A 128 -14.61 -0.84 3.34
CA LEU A 128 -13.46 -0.82 2.42
C LEU A 128 -13.42 -2.10 1.59
N TYR A 129 -13.49 -3.25 2.22
CA TYR A 129 -13.38 -4.54 1.56
C TYR A 129 -14.55 -4.79 0.60
N GLU A 130 -15.79 -4.70 1.08
CA GLU A 130 -16.98 -4.93 0.26
C GLU A 130 -17.14 -3.89 -0.86
N GLY A 131 -16.73 -2.64 -0.59
CA GLY A 131 -16.77 -1.57 -1.57
C GLY A 131 -15.74 -1.72 -2.70
N THR A 132 -14.74 -2.60 -2.54
CA THR A 132 -13.63 -2.70 -3.51
C THR A 132 -13.36 -4.11 -4.03
N GLN A 133 -13.84 -5.19 -3.38
CA GLN A 133 -13.54 -6.59 -3.72
C GLN A 133 -13.94 -7.00 -5.16
N LYS A 134 -14.81 -6.26 -5.82
CA LYS A 134 -15.20 -6.49 -7.22
C LYS A 134 -14.25 -5.82 -8.21
N SER A 135 -13.47 -4.85 -7.76
CA SER A 135 -12.58 -4.05 -8.60
C SER A 135 -11.12 -4.44 -8.43
N VAL A 136 -10.73 -4.93 -7.24
CA VAL A 136 -9.35 -5.29 -6.91
C VAL A 136 -9.27 -6.67 -6.25
N HIS A 137 -8.10 -7.29 -6.32
CA HIS A 137 -7.83 -8.57 -5.65
C HIS A 137 -7.12 -8.34 -4.31
N TRP A 138 -7.85 -8.54 -3.21
CA TRP A 138 -7.27 -8.53 -1.87
C TRP A 138 -6.53 -9.84 -1.62
N LEU A 139 -5.22 -9.75 -1.35
CA LEU A 139 -4.38 -10.87 -0.97
C LEU A 139 -4.20 -10.86 0.56
N ILE A 140 -5.01 -11.65 1.25
CA ILE A 140 -5.05 -11.75 2.72
C ILE A 140 -4.65 -13.16 3.12
N ASN A 141 -3.36 -13.38 3.42
CA ASN A 141 -2.75 -14.69 3.53
C ASN A 141 -3.04 -15.56 2.29
N ASP A 142 -2.96 -14.94 1.13
CA ASP A 142 -3.30 -15.53 -0.15
C ASP A 142 -2.28 -15.17 -1.23
N SER A 143 -2.38 -15.81 -2.37
CA SER A 143 -1.48 -15.56 -3.50
C SER A 143 -2.18 -15.70 -4.84
N VAL A 144 -1.66 -15.00 -5.83
CA VAL A 144 -2.09 -15.12 -7.23
C VAL A 144 -0.90 -15.43 -8.11
N TYR A 145 -1.07 -16.38 -9.03
CA TYR A 145 -0.09 -16.72 -10.04
C TYR A 145 -0.42 -16.03 -11.37
N LEU A 146 0.52 -15.23 -11.86
CA LEU A 146 0.44 -14.51 -13.12
C LEU A 146 1.23 -15.30 -14.17
N ASP A 147 0.57 -16.22 -14.86
CA ASP A 147 1.21 -17.23 -15.74
C ASP A 147 1.99 -16.59 -16.89
N ASP A 148 1.45 -15.56 -17.53
CA ASP A 148 2.12 -14.84 -18.62
C ASP A 148 3.53 -14.36 -18.27
N TYR A 149 3.74 -14.02 -16.99
CA TYR A 149 5.00 -13.49 -16.48
C TYR A 149 5.83 -14.52 -15.70
N ASN A 150 5.23 -15.65 -15.32
CA ASN A 150 5.76 -16.60 -14.34
C ASN A 150 6.06 -15.93 -12.99
N ILE A 151 5.17 -15.03 -12.54
CA ILE A 151 5.26 -14.31 -11.29
C ILE A 151 4.15 -14.78 -10.35
N THR A 152 4.50 -15.08 -9.08
CA THR A 152 3.50 -15.27 -8.03
C THR A 152 3.57 -14.08 -7.08
N VAL A 153 2.42 -13.43 -6.85
CA VAL A 153 2.26 -12.35 -5.90
C VAL A 153 1.57 -12.89 -4.66
N TYR A 154 2.18 -12.70 -3.50
CA TYR A 154 1.67 -13.09 -2.19
C TYR A 154 1.30 -11.85 -1.39
N GLY A 155 0.22 -11.92 -0.63
CA GLY A 155 -0.12 -10.91 0.38
C GLY A 155 -0.17 -11.54 1.77
N LEU A 156 0.60 -11.00 2.70
CA LEU A 156 0.64 -11.46 4.09
C LEU A 156 -0.13 -10.50 4.99
N ASP A 157 -1.16 -11.00 5.68
CA ASP A 157 -1.84 -10.29 6.77
C ASP A 157 -1.08 -10.56 8.07
N ILE A 158 -0.28 -9.58 8.50
CA ILE A 158 0.60 -9.72 9.65
C ILE A 158 -0.21 -9.62 10.94
N LYS A 159 -0.01 -10.56 11.86
CA LYS A 159 -0.68 -10.55 13.18
C LYS A 159 -0.34 -9.32 13.99
N PRO A 160 -1.29 -8.81 14.82
CA PRO A 160 -1.12 -7.57 15.61
C PRO A 160 0.11 -7.55 16.50
N GLU A 161 0.55 -8.69 16.97
CA GLU A 161 1.72 -8.82 17.84
C GLU A 161 3.02 -8.34 17.21
N TYR A 162 3.15 -8.46 15.89
CA TYR A 162 4.32 -8.01 15.14
C TYR A 162 4.34 -6.50 14.89
N TYR A 163 3.21 -5.81 15.11
CA TYR A 163 3.13 -4.34 15.00
C TYR A 163 3.39 -3.61 16.32
N GLN A 164 3.81 -4.32 17.39
CA GLN A 164 4.05 -3.70 18.70
C GLN A 164 5.33 -2.84 18.69
N ARG A 165 5.17 -1.54 18.96
CA ARG A 165 6.22 -0.51 18.84
C ARG A 165 7.47 -0.75 19.70
N PHE A 166 7.33 -1.42 20.84
CA PHE A 166 8.40 -1.60 21.82
C PHE A 166 8.86 -3.06 22.00
N LYS A 167 8.19 -4.00 21.35
CA LYS A 167 8.50 -5.42 21.43
C LYS A 167 8.86 -5.92 20.04
N LYS A 168 10.17 -6.09 19.79
CA LYS A 168 10.64 -6.66 18.52
C LYS A 168 10.36 -8.16 18.52
N LEU A 169 9.33 -8.57 17.82
CA LEU A 169 9.09 -9.96 17.47
C LEU A 169 9.62 -10.18 16.06
N TYR A 170 10.46 -11.19 15.90
CA TYR A 170 10.96 -11.57 14.58
C TYR A 170 10.03 -12.58 13.95
N MET A 171 9.59 -12.30 12.72
CA MET A 171 8.89 -13.29 11.90
C MET A 171 9.91 -14.30 11.39
N ASP A 172 9.81 -15.51 11.85
CA ASP A 172 10.66 -16.59 11.37
C ASP A 172 10.07 -17.27 10.11
N LYS A 173 10.86 -18.17 9.52
CA LYS A 173 10.40 -18.92 8.34
C LYS A 173 9.21 -19.83 8.63
N SER A 174 9.01 -20.25 9.88
CA SER A 174 7.89 -21.11 10.27
C SER A 174 6.58 -20.34 10.26
N TYR A 175 6.60 -19.09 10.72
CA TYR A 175 5.44 -18.19 10.64
C TYR A 175 5.00 -17.98 9.20
N LEU A 176 5.93 -17.61 8.31
CA LEU A 176 5.61 -17.41 6.89
C LEU A 176 5.05 -18.67 6.23
N LYS A 177 5.59 -19.84 6.55
CA LYS A 177 5.08 -21.13 6.02
C LYS A 177 3.71 -21.51 6.58
N GLY A 178 3.39 -21.05 7.79
CA GLY A 178 2.09 -21.29 8.42
C GLY A 178 0.98 -20.41 7.84
N GLU A 179 1.31 -19.18 7.42
CA GLU A 179 0.34 -18.23 6.92
C GLU A 179 0.22 -18.23 5.38
N LEU A 180 1.30 -18.60 4.68
CA LEU A 180 1.36 -18.66 3.22
C LEU A 180 1.82 -20.03 2.74
N ASN A 181 1.40 -20.42 1.55
CA ASN A 181 1.95 -21.60 0.87
C ASN A 181 3.46 -21.40 0.63
N VAL A 182 4.21 -22.51 0.64
CA VAL A 182 5.64 -22.48 0.34
C VAL A 182 5.86 -21.96 -1.08
N PRO A 183 6.65 -20.88 -1.26
CA PRO A 183 6.87 -20.30 -2.57
C PRO A 183 7.54 -21.31 -3.52
N ASP A 184 7.00 -21.42 -4.72
CA ASP A 184 7.59 -22.22 -5.79
C ASP A 184 8.87 -21.53 -6.29
N LYS A 185 10.02 -22.18 -6.13
CA LYS A 185 11.32 -21.62 -6.50
C LYS A 185 11.51 -21.49 -8.02
N SER A 186 10.71 -22.18 -8.83
CA SER A 186 10.73 -22.06 -10.28
C SER A 186 10.08 -20.78 -10.78
N LYS A 187 9.34 -20.08 -9.90
CA LYS A 187 8.62 -18.83 -10.18
C LYS A 187 9.33 -17.64 -9.55
N TYR A 188 9.14 -16.48 -10.13
CA TYR A 188 9.53 -15.24 -9.47
C TYR A 188 8.45 -14.85 -8.44
N ASN A 189 8.83 -14.75 -7.19
CA ASN A 189 7.89 -14.56 -6.08
C ASN A 189 8.00 -13.13 -5.54
N ILE A 190 6.88 -12.42 -5.48
CA ILE A 190 6.74 -11.08 -4.89
C ILE A 190 5.89 -11.22 -3.63
N LEU A 191 6.37 -10.70 -2.51
CA LEU A 191 5.60 -10.62 -1.28
C LEU A 191 5.21 -9.16 -1.01
N ILE A 192 3.90 -8.91 -0.96
CA ILE A 192 3.33 -7.64 -0.50
C ILE A 192 3.15 -7.74 1.00
N LEU A 193 3.77 -6.81 1.71
CA LEU A 193 3.57 -6.70 3.14
C LEU A 193 3.83 -5.24 3.57
N SER A 194 3.05 -4.74 4.53
CA SER A 194 3.24 -3.44 5.17
C SER A 194 3.84 -3.62 6.56
N LEU A 195 5.06 -3.13 6.77
CA LEU A 195 5.74 -3.14 8.06
C LEU A 195 6.09 -1.73 8.50
N ILE A 196 5.70 -1.36 9.73
CA ILE A 196 5.99 -0.04 10.31
C ILE A 196 7.46 0.11 10.73
N HIS A 197 8.16 -0.98 11.00
CA HIS A 197 9.54 -0.97 11.50
C HIS A 197 10.36 -2.09 10.88
N ILE A 198 10.95 -1.83 9.72
CA ILE A 198 12.21 -2.48 9.37
C ILE A 198 13.28 -1.72 10.15
N SER A 199 13.77 -2.27 11.25
CA SER A 199 15.06 -1.83 11.74
C SER A 199 16.06 -2.31 10.69
N GLU A 200 16.65 -1.38 9.94
CA GLU A 200 17.80 -1.68 9.12
C GLU A 200 18.88 -2.39 9.95
N PRO A 201 19.61 -3.34 9.34
CA PRO A 201 20.63 -4.12 10.03
C PRO A 201 21.78 -3.26 10.55
#